data_91690f781b023f860f8f06a89678e21f
#
_entry.id   91690f781b023f860f8f06a89678e21f
#
_cell.length_a   1.000
_cell.length_b   1.000
_cell.length_c   1.000
_cell.angle_alpha   90.00
_cell.angle_beta   90.00
_cell.angle_gamma   90.00
#
_symmetry.space_group_name_H-M   'P 1'
#
loop_
_entity.id
_entity.type
_entity.pdbx_description
1 polymer ?
#
loop_
_entity_poly.entity_id
_entity_poly.type
_entity_poly.pdbx_seq_one_letter_code
_entity_poly.pdbx_strand_id
1 'polypeptide(L)'
;GTCLGFDLLSETAQIKRHVGYMTQRFSLYEDLSIRENLDFIARLYDVPERARAVNATLERLGLEQRASQLAGQLSGGWKQRLALAACLLHDPQLLLLDEPTAGVDPKARREFWDQIHDLAASGITVLVSTHYMDEAERCHELAYIAFGKLLFTGTVNEAVAHSRLITWSVSGAGLSGLTHELR
;
A
#
# COMPACT_ATOMS: atom_id res chain seq x y z
N GLY A 1 0.89 9.81 22.53
CA GLY A 1 1.81 9.03 21.70
C GLY A 1 2.53 9.91 20.70
N THR A 2 3.60 9.39 20.11
CA THR A 2 4.40 10.12 19.13
C THR A 2 4.49 9.37 17.80
N CYS A 3 4.60 10.11 16.70
CA CYS A 3 4.83 9.58 15.35
C CYS A 3 5.95 10.42 14.72
N LEU A 4 7.02 9.78 14.23
CA LEU A 4 8.19 10.45 13.66
C LEU A 4 8.81 11.53 14.60
N GLY A 5 8.70 11.33 15.93
CA GLY A 5 9.17 12.26 16.93
C GLY A 5 8.17 13.37 17.32
N PHE A 6 7.07 13.54 16.59
CA PHE A 6 6.03 14.53 16.84
C PHE A 6 4.89 13.98 17.69
N ASP A 7 4.30 14.79 18.55
CA ASP A 7 3.13 14.42 19.36
C ASP A 7 1.88 14.30 18.48
N LEU A 8 1.14 13.17 18.62
CA LEU A 8 -0.02 12.84 17.79
C LEU A 8 -1.19 13.82 17.93
N LEU A 9 -1.31 14.51 19.06
CA LEU A 9 -2.46 15.38 19.35
C LEU A 9 -2.16 16.85 19.03
N SER A 10 -0.96 17.33 19.37
CA SER A 10 -0.59 18.76 19.26
C SER A 10 0.17 19.11 17.99
N GLU A 11 0.84 18.12 17.33
CA GLU A 11 1.72 18.36 16.19
C GLU A 11 1.26 17.66 14.89
N THR A 12 -0.05 17.44 14.76
CA THR A 12 -0.67 16.73 13.61
C THR A 12 -0.28 17.35 12.25
N ALA A 13 -0.14 18.68 12.19
CA ALA A 13 0.25 19.37 10.97
C ALA A 13 1.67 19.01 10.51
N GLN A 14 2.60 18.82 11.47
CA GLN A 14 3.97 18.39 11.18
C GLN A 14 3.97 16.94 10.69
N ILE A 15 3.26 16.06 11.40
CA ILE A 15 3.14 14.65 11.01
C ILE A 15 2.65 14.53 9.56
N LYS A 16 1.58 15.25 9.19
CA LYS A 16 1.00 15.20 7.83
C LYS A 16 1.98 15.61 6.71
N ARG A 17 2.99 16.43 7.02
CA ARG A 17 4.01 16.82 6.04
C ARG A 17 5.03 15.70 5.77
N HIS A 18 5.15 14.73 6.66
CA HIS A 18 6.08 13.61 6.57
C HIS A 18 5.41 12.27 6.30
N VAL A 19 4.09 12.28 6.09
CA VAL A 19 3.30 11.06 5.89
C VAL A 19 2.58 11.13 4.56
N GLY A 20 2.78 10.12 3.72
CA GLY A 20 1.93 9.87 2.54
C GLY A 20 0.77 8.95 2.96
N TYR A 21 -0.45 9.31 2.62
CA TYR A 21 -1.64 8.52 2.93
C TYR A 21 -2.41 8.15 1.67
N MET A 22 -2.60 6.86 1.46
CA MET A 22 -3.37 6.30 0.36
C MET A 22 -4.63 5.65 0.91
N THR A 23 -5.77 6.18 0.50
CA THR A 23 -7.11 5.66 0.87
C THR A 23 -7.44 4.42 0.05
N GLN A 24 -8.29 3.53 0.58
CA GLN A 24 -8.82 2.36 -0.12
C GLN A 24 -9.51 2.74 -1.44
N ARG A 25 -10.31 3.81 -1.43
CA ARG A 25 -10.98 4.30 -2.64
C ARG A 25 -10.10 5.32 -3.33
N PHE A 26 -10.05 5.26 -4.66
CA PHE A 26 -9.36 6.27 -5.47
C PHE A 26 -9.92 7.66 -5.17
N SER A 27 -9.06 8.57 -4.71
CA SER A 27 -9.44 9.89 -4.18
C SER A 27 -8.94 11.06 -5.02
N LEU A 28 -8.29 10.80 -6.15
CA LEU A 28 -7.80 11.82 -7.06
C LEU A 28 -8.88 12.20 -8.09
N TYR A 29 -8.70 13.32 -8.77
CA TYR A 29 -9.66 13.88 -9.72
C TYR A 29 -9.66 13.08 -11.02
N GLU A 30 -10.78 12.45 -11.35
CA GLU A 30 -10.92 11.60 -12.54
C GLU A 30 -10.95 12.38 -13.86
N ASP A 31 -11.36 13.63 -13.82
CA ASP A 31 -11.41 14.59 -14.93
C ASP A 31 -10.09 15.32 -15.20
N LEU A 32 -9.10 15.12 -14.34
CA LEU A 32 -7.74 15.61 -14.54
C LEU A 32 -6.84 14.48 -15.08
N SER A 33 -5.83 14.88 -15.85
CA SER A 33 -4.76 13.97 -16.27
C SER A 33 -3.90 13.51 -15.08
N ILE A 34 -3.09 12.47 -15.30
CA ILE A 34 -2.09 12.02 -14.31
C ILE A 34 -1.21 13.19 -13.87
N ARG A 35 -0.66 13.94 -14.82
CA ARG A 35 0.21 15.09 -14.53
C ARG A 35 -0.50 16.19 -13.76
N GLU A 36 -1.71 16.54 -14.15
CA GLU A 36 -2.48 17.60 -13.46
C GLU A 36 -2.83 17.21 -12.03
N ASN A 37 -3.19 15.95 -11.78
CA ASN A 37 -3.37 15.43 -10.42
C ASN A 37 -2.09 15.57 -9.58
N LEU A 38 -0.95 15.15 -10.13
CA LEU A 38 0.32 15.27 -9.42
C LEU A 38 0.74 16.73 -9.19
N ASP A 39 0.55 17.61 -10.17
CA ASP A 39 0.85 19.04 -10.01
C ASP A 39 -0.08 19.69 -8.95
N PHE A 40 -1.34 19.28 -8.90
CA PHE A 40 -2.28 19.72 -7.86
C PHE A 40 -1.82 19.32 -6.47
N ILE A 41 -1.43 18.04 -6.27
CA ILE A 41 -0.91 17.54 -4.99
C ILE A 41 0.40 18.24 -4.63
N ALA A 42 1.31 18.44 -5.58
CA ALA A 42 2.57 19.15 -5.34
C ALA A 42 2.34 20.61 -4.90
N ARG A 43 1.29 21.26 -5.38
CA ARG A 43 0.87 22.59 -4.89
C ARG A 43 0.34 22.51 -3.46
N LEU A 44 -0.50 21.52 -3.17
CA LEU A 44 -1.12 21.36 -1.84
C LEU A 44 -0.09 21.17 -0.74
N TYR A 45 1.02 20.49 -1.05
CA TYR A 45 2.12 20.23 -0.12
C TYR A 45 3.27 21.27 -0.23
N ASP A 46 3.11 22.34 -1.02
CA ASP A 46 4.16 23.35 -1.25
C ASP A 46 5.51 22.73 -1.69
N VAL A 47 5.46 21.69 -2.52
CA VAL A 47 6.65 20.97 -2.99
C VAL A 47 7.55 21.91 -3.77
N PRO A 48 8.84 22.08 -3.39
CA PRO A 48 9.79 22.88 -4.13
C PRO A 48 10.02 22.33 -5.54
N GLU A 49 10.34 23.20 -6.50
CA GLU A 49 10.62 22.81 -7.89
C GLU A 49 9.58 21.83 -8.47
N ARG A 50 8.29 22.12 -8.26
CA ARG A 50 7.16 21.23 -8.59
C ARG A 50 7.29 20.47 -9.90
N ALA A 51 7.61 21.18 -10.99
CA ALA A 51 7.72 20.55 -12.31
C ALA A 51 8.78 19.43 -12.33
N ARG A 52 9.89 19.64 -11.63
CA ARG A 52 10.95 18.64 -11.47
C ARG A 52 10.48 17.47 -10.62
N ALA A 53 9.84 17.74 -9.47
CA ALA A 53 9.31 16.71 -8.58
C ALA A 53 8.26 15.84 -9.28
N VAL A 54 7.32 16.46 -10.00
CA VAL A 54 6.31 15.75 -10.79
C VAL A 54 6.95 14.87 -11.86
N ASN A 55 7.94 15.38 -12.61
CA ASN A 55 8.64 14.60 -13.64
C ASN A 55 9.38 13.41 -13.02
N ALA A 56 10.12 13.63 -11.95
CA ALA A 56 10.86 12.56 -11.25
C ALA A 56 9.90 11.48 -10.70
N THR A 57 8.75 11.87 -10.18
CA THR A 57 7.74 10.93 -9.68
C THR A 57 7.09 10.14 -10.82
N LEU A 58 6.78 10.79 -11.95
CA LEU A 58 6.28 10.09 -13.14
C LEU A 58 7.29 9.04 -13.62
N GLU A 59 8.57 9.40 -13.72
CA GLU A 59 9.65 8.49 -14.10
C GLU A 59 9.80 7.33 -13.13
N ARG A 60 9.90 7.62 -11.83
CA ARG A 60 10.05 6.61 -10.78
C ARG A 60 8.97 5.53 -10.81
N LEU A 61 7.74 5.89 -11.20
CA LEU A 61 6.60 4.98 -11.21
C LEU A 61 6.14 4.54 -12.61
N GLY A 62 6.91 4.88 -13.65
CA GLY A 62 6.64 4.49 -15.04
C GLY A 62 5.34 5.07 -15.59
N LEU A 63 5.01 6.31 -15.24
CA LEU A 63 3.80 7.02 -15.63
C LEU A 63 4.02 8.02 -16.77
N GLU A 64 5.26 8.24 -17.26
CA GLU A 64 5.62 9.32 -18.20
C GLU A 64 4.82 9.22 -19.49
N GLN A 65 4.71 8.03 -20.07
CA GLN A 65 4.02 7.81 -21.34
C GLN A 65 2.51 8.02 -21.25
N ARG A 66 1.99 8.05 -20.03
CA ARG A 66 0.56 8.23 -19.72
C ARG A 66 0.27 9.56 -19.04
N ALA A 67 1.24 10.44 -18.90
CA ALA A 67 1.14 11.66 -18.11
C ALA A 67 -0.05 12.57 -18.51
N SER A 68 -0.43 12.57 -19.80
CA SER A 68 -1.57 13.31 -20.34
C SER A 68 -2.90 12.55 -20.31
N GLN A 69 -2.91 11.26 -19.92
CA GLN A 69 -4.12 10.46 -19.86
C GLN A 69 -4.97 10.88 -18.65
N LEU A 70 -6.29 11.00 -18.85
CA LEU A 70 -7.23 11.28 -17.76
C LEU A 70 -7.24 10.14 -16.73
N ALA A 71 -7.26 10.49 -15.45
CA ALA A 71 -7.24 9.51 -14.35
C ALA A 71 -8.48 8.60 -14.37
N GLY A 72 -9.63 9.11 -14.80
CA GLY A 72 -10.86 8.32 -14.95
C GLY A 72 -10.77 7.20 -15.99
N GLN A 73 -9.87 7.33 -16.97
CA GLN A 73 -9.68 6.33 -18.04
C GLN A 73 -8.65 5.24 -17.66
N LEU A 74 -8.06 5.32 -16.48
CA LEU A 74 -7.08 4.34 -16.02
C LEU A 74 -7.75 3.06 -15.52
N SER A 75 -7.09 1.92 -15.76
CA SER A 75 -7.44 0.67 -15.08
C SER A 75 -7.14 0.77 -13.58
N GLY A 76 -7.71 -0.14 -12.77
CA GLY A 76 -7.51 -0.16 -11.32
C GLY A 76 -6.04 -0.13 -10.92
N GLY A 77 -5.20 -0.97 -11.52
CA GLY A 77 -3.76 -0.99 -11.22
C GLY A 77 -3.05 0.33 -11.55
N TRP A 78 -3.43 1.00 -12.64
CA TRP A 78 -2.87 2.32 -12.97
C TRP A 78 -3.39 3.43 -12.05
N LYS A 79 -4.65 3.34 -11.58
CA LYS A 79 -5.18 4.25 -10.55
C LYS A 79 -4.41 4.10 -9.24
N GLN A 80 -4.11 2.87 -8.82
CA GLN A 80 -3.31 2.62 -7.61
C GLN A 80 -1.87 3.16 -7.75
N ARG A 81 -1.26 2.97 -8.91
CA ARG A 81 0.07 3.51 -9.19
C ARG A 81 0.09 5.04 -9.16
N LEU A 82 -0.94 5.69 -9.69
CA LEU A 82 -1.10 7.14 -9.61
C LEU A 82 -1.33 7.62 -8.16
N ALA A 83 -2.15 6.90 -7.39
CA ALA A 83 -2.38 7.22 -5.97
C ALA A 83 -1.09 7.09 -5.15
N LEU A 84 -0.27 6.05 -5.39
CA LEU A 84 1.05 5.90 -4.77
C LEU A 84 1.99 7.05 -5.18
N ALA A 85 1.98 7.44 -6.47
CA ALA A 85 2.75 8.58 -6.96
C ALA A 85 2.42 9.87 -6.21
N ALA A 86 1.14 10.13 -6.01
CA ALA A 86 0.67 11.31 -5.27
C ALA A 86 1.15 11.30 -3.81
N CYS A 87 1.19 10.12 -3.17
CA CYS A 87 1.69 9.98 -1.79
C CYS A 87 3.21 10.23 -1.66
N LEU A 88 3.98 10.07 -2.74
CA LEU A 88 5.44 10.19 -2.72
C LEU A 88 5.96 11.59 -3.07
N LEU A 89 5.12 12.47 -3.62
CA LEU A 89 5.52 13.78 -4.17
C LEU A 89 6.24 14.70 -3.17
N HIS A 90 5.87 14.64 -1.90
CA HIS A 90 6.41 15.49 -0.83
C HIS A 90 7.49 14.79 0.00
N ASP A 91 8.07 13.70 -0.54
CA ASP A 91 9.16 12.92 0.04
C ASP A 91 8.88 12.45 1.49
N PRO A 92 7.83 11.64 1.70
CA PRO A 92 7.41 11.22 3.03
C PRO A 92 8.40 10.22 3.65
N GLN A 93 8.48 10.22 4.98
CA GLN A 93 9.23 9.23 5.76
C GLN A 93 8.38 8.00 6.11
N LEU A 94 7.05 8.16 6.08
CA LEU A 94 6.08 7.11 6.39
C LEU A 94 4.98 7.09 5.33
N LEU A 95 4.68 5.92 4.81
CA LEU A 95 3.49 5.67 3.99
C LEU A 95 2.44 4.88 4.78
N LEU A 96 1.21 5.36 4.77
CA LEU A 96 0.04 4.67 5.28
C LEU A 96 -0.81 4.27 4.09
N LEU A 97 -0.95 2.98 3.83
CA LEU A 97 -1.65 2.45 2.66
C LEU A 97 -2.83 1.60 3.13
N ASP A 98 -4.04 2.06 2.85
CA ASP A 98 -5.27 1.40 3.28
C ASP A 98 -5.82 0.52 2.17
N GLU A 99 -5.70 -0.81 2.32
CA GLU A 99 -6.09 -1.83 1.33
C GLU A 99 -5.66 -1.47 -0.11
N PRO A 100 -4.38 -1.15 -0.36
CA PRO A 100 -3.95 -0.47 -1.57
C PRO A 100 -4.16 -1.26 -2.86
N THR A 101 -4.41 -2.56 -2.78
CA THR A 101 -4.59 -3.44 -3.94
C THR A 101 -5.98 -4.06 -4.01
N ALA A 102 -6.95 -3.54 -3.24
CA ALA A 102 -8.32 -4.01 -3.28
C ALA A 102 -8.91 -3.87 -4.69
N GLY A 103 -9.43 -4.98 -5.25
CA GLY A 103 -10.01 -5.00 -6.58
C GLY A 103 -9.03 -4.89 -7.75
N VAL A 104 -7.73 -4.99 -7.49
CA VAL A 104 -6.67 -5.00 -8.51
C VAL A 104 -6.40 -6.43 -8.97
N ASP A 105 -6.13 -6.60 -10.27
CA ASP A 105 -5.79 -7.91 -10.83
C ASP A 105 -4.46 -8.45 -10.25
N PRO A 106 -4.26 -9.80 -10.24
CA PRO A 106 -3.11 -10.42 -9.57
C PRO A 106 -1.75 -10.00 -10.12
N LYS A 107 -1.65 -9.61 -11.40
CA LYS A 107 -0.40 -9.15 -11.99
C LYS A 107 -0.05 -7.75 -11.49
N ALA A 108 -1.00 -6.80 -11.62
CA ALA A 108 -0.80 -5.44 -11.17
C ALA A 108 -0.58 -5.38 -9.63
N ARG A 109 -1.22 -6.28 -8.87
CA ARG A 109 -0.97 -6.42 -7.42
C ARG A 109 0.50 -6.79 -7.14
N ARG A 110 1.06 -7.78 -7.82
CA ARG A 110 2.48 -8.15 -7.65
C ARG A 110 3.41 -6.99 -7.97
N GLU A 111 3.20 -6.32 -9.11
CA GLU A 111 3.99 -5.17 -9.52
C GLU A 111 3.91 -4.01 -8.50
N PHE A 112 2.75 -3.78 -7.90
CA PHE A 112 2.56 -2.78 -6.86
C PHE A 112 3.34 -3.13 -5.58
N TRP A 113 3.30 -4.40 -5.15
CA TRP A 113 4.06 -4.86 -4.00
C TRP A 113 5.57 -4.79 -4.21
N ASP A 114 6.05 -5.08 -5.42
CA ASP A 114 7.47 -4.92 -5.76
C ASP A 114 7.90 -3.44 -5.59
N GLN A 115 7.06 -2.49 -6.02
CA GLN A 115 7.30 -1.06 -5.79
C GLN A 115 7.32 -0.70 -4.29
N ILE A 116 6.42 -1.27 -3.48
CA ILE A 116 6.42 -1.05 -2.01
C ILE A 116 7.74 -1.55 -1.40
N HIS A 117 8.23 -2.70 -1.82
CA HIS A 117 9.51 -3.23 -1.34
C HIS A 117 10.69 -2.33 -1.72
N ASP A 118 10.71 -1.81 -2.95
CA ASP A 118 11.75 -0.87 -3.40
C ASP A 118 11.71 0.43 -2.57
N LEU A 119 10.53 0.93 -2.24
CA LEU A 119 10.34 2.09 -1.37
C LEU A 119 10.86 1.81 0.05
N ALA A 120 10.52 0.66 0.62
CA ALA A 120 11.00 0.26 1.94
C ALA A 120 12.53 0.09 1.96
N ALA A 121 13.11 -0.51 0.92
CA ALA A 121 14.56 -0.63 0.76
C ALA A 121 15.26 0.73 0.62
N SER A 122 14.57 1.75 0.10
CA SER A 122 15.08 3.14 0.05
C SER A 122 14.99 3.89 1.39
N GLY A 123 14.46 3.26 2.45
CA GLY A 123 14.40 3.81 3.80
C GLY A 123 13.05 4.41 4.21
N ILE A 124 12.01 4.27 3.38
CA ILE A 124 10.65 4.71 3.73
C ILE A 124 10.00 3.63 4.60
N THR A 125 9.45 4.02 5.74
CA THR A 125 8.61 3.12 6.54
C THR A 125 7.25 2.98 5.87
N VAL A 126 6.77 1.74 5.67
CA VAL A 126 5.46 1.51 5.03
C VAL A 126 4.56 0.70 5.96
N LEU A 127 3.40 1.24 6.29
CA LEU A 127 2.34 0.57 7.02
C LEU A 127 1.18 0.29 6.06
N VAL A 128 0.86 -0.98 5.87
CA VAL A 128 -0.21 -1.43 4.98
C VAL A 128 -1.31 -2.10 5.79
N SER A 129 -2.56 -1.68 5.61
CA SER A 129 -3.71 -2.49 6.01
C SER A 129 -4.10 -3.42 4.85
N THR A 130 -4.34 -4.67 5.14
CA THR A 130 -4.83 -5.65 4.15
C THR A 130 -5.62 -6.76 4.83
N HIS A 131 -6.54 -7.35 4.09
CA HIS A 131 -7.24 -8.58 4.47
C HIS A 131 -6.79 -9.79 3.63
N TYR A 132 -5.82 -9.60 2.72
CA TYR A 132 -5.25 -10.65 1.90
C TYR A 132 -4.03 -11.28 2.60
N MET A 133 -4.07 -12.59 2.84
CA MET A 133 -2.98 -13.29 3.53
C MET A 133 -1.70 -13.36 2.71
N ASP A 134 -1.81 -13.49 1.39
CA ASP A 134 -0.68 -13.47 0.47
C ASP A 134 0.07 -12.12 0.44
N GLU A 135 -0.59 -11.03 0.82
CA GLU A 135 0.03 -9.72 1.04
C GLU A 135 0.70 -9.64 2.41
N ALA A 136 0.04 -10.15 3.43
CA ALA A 136 0.60 -10.20 4.78
C ALA A 136 1.93 -11.00 4.80
N GLU A 137 2.03 -12.08 4.04
CA GLU A 137 3.26 -12.87 3.90
C GLU A 137 4.45 -12.09 3.30
N ARG A 138 4.19 -10.97 2.62
CA ARG A 138 5.22 -10.08 2.06
C ARG A 138 5.73 -9.04 3.04
N CYS A 139 5.07 -8.87 4.19
CA CYS A 139 5.45 -7.89 5.19
C CYS A 139 6.61 -8.39 6.07
N HIS A 140 7.45 -7.47 6.54
CA HIS A 140 8.52 -7.80 7.50
C HIS A 140 7.94 -8.11 8.88
N GLU A 141 6.92 -7.34 9.29
CA GLU A 141 6.22 -7.49 10.56
C GLU A 141 4.71 -7.40 10.33
N LEU A 142 3.96 -8.08 11.17
CA LEU A 142 2.50 -8.14 11.16
C LEU A 142 1.93 -7.63 12.48
N ALA A 143 0.80 -6.93 12.38
CA ALA A 143 -0.07 -6.63 13.50
C ALA A 143 -1.45 -7.18 13.17
N TYR A 144 -1.87 -8.26 13.85
CA TYR A 144 -3.18 -8.87 13.64
C TYR A 144 -4.21 -8.28 14.59
N ILE A 145 -5.22 -7.63 14.00
CA ILE A 145 -6.30 -6.96 14.74
C ILE A 145 -7.61 -7.64 14.39
N ALA A 146 -8.37 -8.05 15.42
CA ALA A 146 -9.73 -8.52 15.25
C ALA A 146 -10.61 -8.07 16.44
N PHE A 147 -11.89 -7.80 16.18
CA PHE A 147 -12.85 -7.33 17.17
C PHE A 147 -12.36 -6.11 17.97
N GLY A 148 -11.63 -5.19 17.33
CA GLY A 148 -11.08 -4.00 17.97
C GLY A 148 -9.93 -4.27 18.95
N LYS A 149 -9.33 -5.46 18.93
CA LYS A 149 -8.22 -5.86 19.80
C LYS A 149 -7.02 -6.25 18.95
N LEU A 150 -5.83 -5.82 19.38
CA LEU A 150 -4.57 -6.31 18.86
C LEU A 150 -4.33 -7.71 19.44
N LEU A 151 -4.35 -8.73 18.58
CA LEU A 151 -4.24 -10.12 18.98
C LEU A 151 -2.81 -10.66 18.90
N PHE A 152 -2.04 -10.12 17.94
CA PHE A 152 -0.67 -10.57 17.69
C PHE A 152 0.15 -9.45 17.04
N THR A 153 1.43 -9.39 17.37
CA THR A 153 2.45 -8.63 16.63
C THR A 153 3.71 -9.48 16.49
N GLY A 154 4.35 -9.42 15.34
CA GLY A 154 5.59 -10.16 15.06
C GLY A 154 5.74 -10.51 13.59
N THR A 155 6.68 -11.36 13.27
CA THR A 155 6.94 -11.85 11.91
C THR A 155 5.90 -12.89 11.46
N VAL A 156 5.85 -13.18 10.16
CA VAL A 156 5.00 -14.24 9.60
C VAL A 156 5.28 -15.59 10.26
N ASN A 157 6.57 -15.93 10.46
CA ASN A 157 6.96 -17.21 11.08
C ASN A 157 6.46 -17.31 12.53
N GLU A 158 6.54 -16.23 13.29
CA GLU A 158 6.02 -16.17 14.66
C GLU A 158 4.49 -16.27 14.67
N ALA A 159 3.79 -15.66 13.72
CA ALA A 159 2.33 -15.78 13.59
C ALA A 159 1.91 -17.22 13.32
N VAL A 160 2.59 -17.92 12.41
CA VAL A 160 2.35 -19.34 12.12
C VAL A 160 2.60 -20.20 13.36
N ALA A 161 3.72 -19.99 14.04
CA ALA A 161 4.04 -20.73 15.28
C ALA A 161 3.02 -20.46 16.39
N HIS A 162 2.54 -19.21 16.52
CA HIS A 162 1.54 -18.80 17.51
C HIS A 162 0.16 -19.45 17.25
N SER A 163 -0.19 -19.68 15.98
CA SER A 163 -1.48 -20.28 15.61
C SER A 163 -1.65 -21.70 16.14
N ARG A 164 -0.56 -22.44 16.39
CA ARG A 164 -0.54 -23.86 16.77
C ARG A 164 -1.29 -24.77 15.79
N LEU A 165 -1.53 -24.29 14.56
CA LEU A 165 -2.19 -25.07 13.52
C LEU A 165 -1.16 -25.95 12.84
N ILE A 166 -1.59 -27.18 12.51
CA ILE A 166 -0.79 -28.13 11.73
C ILE A 166 -1.51 -28.33 10.40
N THR A 167 -0.79 -28.10 9.31
CA THR A 167 -1.30 -28.35 7.95
C THR A 167 -0.90 -29.76 7.53
N TRP A 168 -1.89 -30.58 7.18
CA TRP A 168 -1.70 -31.91 6.64
C TRP A 168 -1.91 -31.88 5.12
N SER A 169 -0.98 -32.45 4.37
CA SER A 169 -1.17 -32.70 2.94
C SER A 169 -1.47 -34.18 2.76
N VAL A 170 -2.63 -34.49 2.22
CA VAL A 170 -3.05 -35.86 1.97
C VAL A 170 -3.17 -36.07 0.47
N SER A 171 -2.47 -37.07 -0.06
CA SER A 171 -2.51 -37.45 -1.48
C SER A 171 -2.89 -38.91 -1.63
N GLY A 172 -3.75 -39.23 -2.60
CA GLY A 172 -4.17 -40.61 -2.86
C GLY A 172 -5.46 -40.71 -3.68
N ALA A 173 -5.82 -41.95 -4.08
CA ALA A 173 -7.08 -42.19 -4.73
C ALA A 173 -8.24 -42.19 -3.72
N GLY A 174 -9.40 -41.59 -4.05
CA GLY A 174 -10.60 -41.62 -3.20
C GLY A 174 -10.72 -40.45 -2.22
N LEU A 175 -9.93 -39.37 -2.38
CA LEU A 175 -9.92 -38.19 -1.48
C LEU A 175 -11.25 -37.41 -1.39
N SER A 176 -12.16 -37.57 -2.37
CA SER A 176 -13.48 -36.95 -2.35
C SER A 176 -14.36 -37.39 -1.16
N GLY A 177 -14.10 -38.57 -0.58
CA GLY A 177 -14.81 -39.05 0.63
C GLY A 177 -14.27 -38.44 1.92
N LEU A 178 -12.97 -38.18 2.00
CA LEU A 178 -12.31 -37.64 3.20
C LEU A 178 -12.74 -36.21 3.53
N THR A 179 -13.05 -35.39 2.52
CA THR A 179 -13.51 -33.99 2.74
C THR A 179 -14.87 -33.92 3.43
N HIS A 180 -15.65 -35.00 3.42
CA HIS A 180 -16.95 -35.07 4.09
C HIS A 180 -16.83 -35.46 5.58
N GLU A 181 -15.79 -36.22 5.93
CA GLU A 181 -15.56 -36.71 7.31
C GLU A 181 -14.76 -35.70 8.18
N LEU A 182 -14.05 -34.73 7.55
CA LEU A 182 -13.23 -33.73 8.21
C LEU A 182 -13.95 -32.37 8.47
N ARG A 183 -15.23 -32.28 8.19
CA ARG A 183 -16.10 -31.15 8.52
C ARG A 183 -16.92 -31.50 9.77
#